data_7d0e98eb17bc253675105e02fccdb086
#
_entry.id   7d0e98eb17bc253675105e02fccdb086
#
_cell.length_a   1.000
_cell.length_b   1.000
_cell.length_c   1.000
_cell.angle_alpha   90.00
_cell.angle_beta   90.00
_cell.angle_gamma   90.00
#
_symmetry.space_group_name_H-M   'P 1'
#
loop_
_entity.id
_entity.type
_entity.pdbx_description
1 polymer ?
#
loop_
_entity_poly.entity_id
_entity_poly.type
_entity_poly.pdbx_seq_one_letter_code
_entity_poly.pdbx_strand_id
1 'polypeptide(L)'
;FIPPFSVDVMARWRYLAVTRRNVFKTRAAFHTVLSAPYDGAGNVNSKRKKEEGDMGQLDSGNAAWILTSASLVFLMTPGVAFFYGGMVRAKAVLNMMIMEAAALSVTMVIWVLWGWSIAYAGTSVGGVFGDPATGFLLKDSMVSDGGVFTSASLNSNNYPVSVDVAFQSAFAMITVALICGAIAERVKYSTWMIFVALWITFDYAPLAHMVWNLSLIHI
;
A
#
# COMPACT_ATOMS: atom_id res chain seq x y z
N PHE A 1 -21.50 7.41 42.63
CA PHE A 1 -22.11 6.40 41.74
C PHE A 1 -21.01 5.95 40.78
N ILE A 2 -20.40 4.79 41.06
CA ILE A 2 -19.36 4.16 40.25
C ILE A 2 -20.05 3.04 39.48
N PRO A 3 -20.00 2.99 38.13
CA PRO A 3 -20.59 1.88 37.37
C PRO A 3 -19.70 0.62 37.47
N PRO A 4 -20.26 -0.58 37.36
CA PRO A 4 -19.55 -1.83 37.61
C PRO A 4 -18.60 -2.20 36.45
N PHE A 5 -17.35 -2.37 36.84
CA PHE A 5 -16.19 -2.70 36.04
C PHE A 5 -16.03 -4.23 35.93
N SER A 6 -16.93 -4.94 35.25
CA SER A 6 -16.81 -6.40 35.22
C SER A 6 -17.08 -7.16 33.94
N VAL A 7 -17.47 -6.51 32.85
CA VAL A 7 -17.81 -7.23 31.60
C VAL A 7 -16.65 -7.27 30.60
N ASP A 8 -15.73 -6.33 30.67
CA ASP A 8 -14.67 -6.15 29.67
C ASP A 8 -13.42 -7.04 29.90
N VAL A 9 -13.19 -7.46 31.14
CA VAL A 9 -12.04 -8.30 31.50
C VAL A 9 -12.22 -9.74 31.03
N MET A 10 -13.42 -10.29 31.08
CA MET A 10 -13.72 -11.66 30.62
C MET A 10 -13.66 -11.78 29.09
N ALA A 11 -14.06 -10.75 28.35
CA ALA A 11 -13.94 -10.72 26.88
C ALA A 11 -12.46 -10.70 26.46
N ARG A 12 -11.62 -9.95 27.16
CA ARG A 12 -10.16 -9.87 26.91
C ARG A 12 -9.45 -11.20 27.19
N TRP A 13 -9.85 -11.93 28.22
CA TRP A 13 -9.30 -13.26 28.51
C TRP A 13 -9.71 -14.32 27.48
N ARG A 14 -10.92 -14.25 26.95
CA ARG A 14 -11.36 -15.12 25.85
C ARG A 14 -10.58 -14.86 24.56
N TYR A 15 -10.30 -13.59 24.24
CA TYR A 15 -9.48 -13.22 23.07
C TYR A 15 -8.04 -13.74 23.19
N LEU A 16 -7.41 -13.58 24.36
CA LEU A 16 -6.05 -14.07 24.62
C LEU A 16 -5.97 -15.60 24.64
N ALA A 17 -7.01 -16.30 25.08
CA ALA A 17 -7.05 -17.76 25.08
C ALA A 17 -7.19 -18.33 23.66
N VAL A 18 -7.94 -17.69 22.78
CA VAL A 18 -8.07 -18.05 21.35
C VAL A 18 -6.76 -17.82 20.60
N THR A 19 -6.09 -16.71 20.88
CA THR A 19 -4.79 -16.35 20.26
C THR A 19 -3.70 -17.34 20.69
N ARG A 20 -3.63 -17.73 21.99
CA ARG A 20 -2.69 -18.75 22.45
C ARG A 20 -2.94 -20.12 21.83
N ARG A 21 -4.20 -20.52 21.63
CA ARG A 21 -4.54 -21.81 21.00
C ARG A 21 -4.13 -21.87 19.54
N ASN A 22 -4.18 -20.74 18.82
CA ASN A 22 -3.73 -20.64 17.44
C ASN A 22 -2.19 -20.67 17.31
N VAL A 23 -1.47 -20.02 18.21
CA VAL A 23 0.01 -20.06 18.25
C VAL A 23 0.51 -21.48 18.56
N PHE A 24 -0.16 -22.23 19.44
CA PHE A 24 0.19 -23.63 19.71
C PHE A 24 -0.10 -24.55 18.52
N LYS A 25 -1.19 -24.34 17.78
CA LYS A 25 -1.49 -25.10 16.56
C LYS A 25 -0.47 -24.81 15.44
N THR A 26 -0.04 -23.57 15.31
CA THR A 26 0.99 -23.18 14.33
C THR A 26 2.35 -23.78 14.69
N ARG A 27 2.71 -23.84 15.96
CA ARG A 27 3.95 -24.46 16.43
C ARG A 27 3.94 -25.98 16.25
N ALA A 28 2.80 -26.64 16.51
CA ALA A 28 2.64 -28.08 16.26
C ALA A 28 2.69 -28.41 14.76
N ALA A 29 2.06 -27.59 13.91
CA ALA A 29 2.14 -27.74 12.46
C ALA A 29 3.58 -27.52 11.95
N PHE A 30 4.31 -26.55 12.51
CA PHE A 30 5.71 -26.31 12.15
C PHE A 30 6.63 -27.48 12.55
N HIS A 31 6.42 -28.10 13.73
CA HIS A 31 7.15 -29.30 14.13
C HIS A 31 6.80 -30.52 13.28
N THR A 32 5.56 -30.67 12.86
CA THR A 32 5.13 -31.77 11.98
C THR A 32 5.72 -31.63 10.57
N VAL A 33 5.92 -30.42 10.09
CA VAL A 33 6.59 -30.14 8.80
C VAL A 33 8.10 -30.43 8.88
N LEU A 34 8.72 -30.17 10.05
CA LEU A 34 10.16 -30.43 10.26
C LEU A 34 10.47 -31.90 10.54
N SER A 35 9.50 -32.70 11.02
CA SER A 35 9.67 -34.12 11.36
C SER A 35 9.09 -35.09 10.31
N ALA A 36 8.54 -34.58 9.21
CA ALA A 36 8.10 -35.41 8.10
C ALA A 36 9.34 -36.10 7.48
N PRO A 37 9.35 -37.43 7.32
CA PRO A 37 10.45 -38.10 6.67
C PRO A 37 10.61 -37.55 5.26
N TYR A 38 11.85 -37.21 4.91
CA TYR A 38 12.28 -36.72 3.61
C TYR A 38 11.98 -37.76 2.54
N ASP A 39 10.81 -37.72 1.97
CA ASP A 39 10.40 -38.59 0.88
C ASP A 39 10.83 -37.98 -0.44
N GLY A 40 11.81 -38.58 -0.99
CA GLY A 40 12.42 -38.52 -2.32
C GLY A 40 12.30 -37.24 -3.15
N ALA A 41 13.41 -36.76 -3.62
CA ALA A 41 13.64 -35.60 -4.49
C ALA A 41 12.65 -35.38 -5.70
N GLY A 42 11.80 -36.36 -6.00
CA GLY A 42 10.82 -36.33 -7.08
C GLY A 42 9.58 -35.44 -6.78
N ASN A 43 9.13 -35.44 -5.53
CA ASN A 43 7.91 -34.72 -5.17
C ASN A 43 8.15 -33.20 -4.88
N VAL A 44 9.36 -32.89 -4.41
CA VAL A 44 9.75 -31.46 -4.19
C VAL A 44 9.93 -30.76 -5.53
N ASN A 45 10.53 -31.42 -6.52
CA ASN A 45 10.70 -30.84 -7.85
C ASN A 45 9.37 -30.69 -8.62
N SER A 46 8.40 -31.59 -8.43
CA SER A 46 7.08 -31.47 -9.06
C SER A 46 6.24 -30.38 -8.39
N LYS A 47 6.31 -30.22 -7.05
CA LYS A 47 5.69 -29.11 -6.33
C LYS A 47 6.35 -27.79 -6.70
N ARG A 48 7.68 -27.72 -6.71
CA ARG A 48 8.42 -26.54 -7.10
C ARG A 48 8.13 -26.12 -8.55
N LYS A 49 8.07 -27.08 -9.47
CA LYS A 49 7.72 -26.83 -10.87
C LYS A 49 6.26 -26.42 -11.06
N LYS A 50 5.36 -26.86 -10.18
CA LYS A 50 3.96 -26.43 -10.14
C LYS A 50 3.82 -25.03 -9.54
N GLU A 51 4.59 -24.71 -8.49
CA GLU A 51 4.66 -23.38 -7.89
C GLU A 51 5.37 -22.38 -8.82
N GLU A 52 6.45 -22.78 -9.50
CA GLU A 52 7.13 -21.99 -10.52
C GLU A 52 6.26 -21.80 -11.79
N GLY A 53 5.42 -22.77 -12.14
CA GLY A 53 4.47 -22.68 -13.24
C GLY A 53 3.23 -21.81 -12.90
N ASP A 54 2.91 -21.70 -11.63
CA ASP A 54 1.76 -20.91 -11.15
C ASP A 54 2.15 -19.46 -10.83
N MET A 55 3.42 -19.21 -10.46
CA MET A 55 3.94 -17.86 -10.19
C MET A 55 4.16 -17.01 -11.45
N GLY A 56 3.95 -17.53 -12.63
CA GLY A 56 4.10 -16.82 -13.90
C GLY A 56 2.79 -16.55 -14.64
N GLN A 57 1.65 -17.01 -14.15
CA GLN A 57 0.36 -16.78 -14.79
C GLN A 57 -0.37 -15.60 -14.16
N LEU A 58 -0.81 -14.67 -15.01
CA LEU A 58 -1.64 -13.54 -14.62
C LEU A 58 -2.97 -14.03 -14.04
N ASP A 59 -3.26 -13.69 -12.77
CA ASP A 59 -4.58 -13.86 -12.19
C ASP A 59 -5.46 -12.67 -12.57
N SER A 60 -6.32 -12.89 -13.55
CA SER A 60 -7.25 -11.86 -14.04
C SER A 60 -8.28 -11.45 -12.99
N GLY A 61 -8.64 -12.33 -12.06
CA GLY A 61 -9.57 -12.04 -10.98
C GLY A 61 -8.95 -11.05 -9.98
N ASN A 62 -7.73 -11.33 -9.52
CA ASN A 62 -6.99 -10.42 -8.64
C ASN A 62 -6.72 -9.08 -9.33
N ALA A 63 -6.29 -9.09 -10.58
CA ALA A 63 -6.06 -7.86 -11.34
C ALA A 63 -7.33 -7.01 -11.47
N ALA A 64 -8.47 -7.61 -11.82
CA ALA A 64 -9.75 -6.91 -11.93
C ALA A 64 -10.21 -6.34 -10.59
N TRP A 65 -10.03 -7.11 -9.50
CA TRP A 65 -10.39 -6.64 -8.15
C TRP A 65 -9.57 -5.43 -7.72
N ILE A 66 -8.26 -5.48 -7.91
CA ILE A 66 -7.38 -4.35 -7.54
C ILE A 66 -7.64 -3.12 -8.41
N LEU A 67 -7.86 -3.29 -9.73
CA LEU A 67 -8.22 -2.18 -10.62
C LEU A 67 -9.54 -1.52 -10.22
N THR A 68 -10.56 -2.32 -9.88
CA THR A 68 -11.83 -1.79 -9.38
C THR A 68 -11.63 -1.05 -8.06
N SER A 69 -10.87 -1.62 -7.14
CA SER A 69 -10.55 -1.00 -5.86
C SER A 69 -9.76 0.31 -6.05
N ALA A 70 -8.77 0.33 -6.95
CA ALA A 70 -8.02 1.53 -7.29
C ALA A 70 -8.92 2.64 -7.83
N SER A 71 -9.88 2.29 -8.70
CA SER A 71 -10.85 3.23 -9.27
C SER A 71 -11.76 3.83 -8.20
N LEU A 72 -12.20 3.01 -7.22
CA LEU A 72 -13.02 3.49 -6.11
C LEU A 72 -12.23 4.42 -5.17
N VAL A 73 -10.98 4.08 -4.86
CA VAL A 73 -10.11 4.96 -4.04
C VAL A 73 -9.81 6.27 -4.79
N PHE A 74 -9.56 6.21 -6.09
CA PHE A 74 -9.38 7.41 -6.90
C PHE A 74 -10.63 8.30 -6.89
N LEU A 75 -11.83 7.71 -6.94
CA LEU A 75 -13.11 8.43 -6.86
C LEU A 75 -13.33 9.10 -5.49
N MET A 76 -12.73 8.57 -4.42
CA MET A 76 -12.82 9.22 -3.09
C MET A 76 -12.22 10.62 -3.09
N THR A 77 -11.19 10.87 -3.87
CA THR A 77 -10.47 12.15 -3.86
C THR A 77 -11.32 13.32 -4.37
N PRO A 78 -11.96 13.27 -5.55
CA PRO A 78 -12.93 14.31 -5.93
C PRO A 78 -14.12 14.37 -4.96
N GLY A 79 -14.50 13.27 -4.34
CA GLY A 79 -15.52 13.28 -3.28
C GLY A 79 -15.12 14.15 -2.09
N VAL A 80 -13.87 14.07 -1.65
CA VAL A 80 -13.31 14.93 -0.59
C VAL A 80 -13.24 16.40 -1.05
N ALA A 81 -12.89 16.66 -2.31
CA ALA A 81 -12.88 18.00 -2.88
C ALA A 81 -14.25 18.67 -2.80
N PHE A 82 -15.31 17.96 -3.17
CA PHE A 82 -16.68 18.46 -3.04
C PHE A 82 -17.08 18.63 -1.57
N PHE A 83 -16.72 17.69 -0.71
CA PHE A 83 -17.02 17.79 0.72
C PHE A 83 -16.39 19.03 1.35
N TYR A 84 -15.11 19.26 1.15
CA TYR A 84 -14.42 20.44 1.66
C TYR A 84 -14.88 21.73 0.97
N GLY A 85 -15.18 21.65 -0.34
CA GLY A 85 -15.79 22.77 -1.06
C GLY A 85 -17.10 23.24 -0.44
N GLY A 86 -17.91 22.29 0.08
CA GLY A 86 -19.14 22.60 0.82
C GLY A 86 -18.92 23.19 2.22
N MET A 87 -17.74 23.02 2.82
CA MET A 87 -17.41 23.50 4.16
C MET A 87 -16.75 24.89 4.18
N VAL A 88 -16.15 25.31 3.08
CA VAL A 88 -15.50 26.62 2.96
C VAL A 88 -16.50 27.71 2.53
N ARG A 89 -16.10 28.97 2.67
CA ARG A 89 -16.93 30.09 2.22
C ARG A 89 -17.18 30.05 0.71
N ALA A 90 -18.36 30.45 0.25
CA ALA A 90 -18.76 30.36 -1.16
C ALA A 90 -17.72 30.91 -2.15
N LYS A 91 -17.03 32.00 -1.80
CA LYS A 91 -15.96 32.59 -2.61
C LYS A 91 -14.66 31.79 -2.65
N ALA A 92 -14.49 30.85 -1.74
CA ALA A 92 -13.28 30.02 -1.62
C ALA A 92 -13.45 28.61 -2.21
N VAL A 93 -14.65 28.19 -2.60
CA VAL A 93 -14.95 26.85 -3.11
C VAL A 93 -14.07 26.48 -4.30
N LEU A 94 -14.02 27.35 -5.31
CA LEU A 94 -13.22 27.09 -6.50
C LEU A 94 -11.73 27.00 -6.18
N ASN A 95 -11.23 27.86 -5.32
CA ASN A 95 -9.83 27.83 -4.88
C ASN A 95 -9.51 26.51 -4.16
N MET A 96 -10.40 26.04 -3.30
CA MET A 96 -10.25 24.77 -2.59
C MET A 96 -10.17 23.59 -3.57
N MET A 97 -11.09 23.51 -4.52
CA MET A 97 -11.11 22.44 -5.52
C MET A 97 -9.86 22.47 -6.41
N ILE A 98 -9.37 23.65 -6.80
CA ILE A 98 -8.13 23.80 -7.57
C ILE A 98 -6.92 23.35 -6.74
N MET A 99 -6.85 23.72 -5.47
CA MET A 99 -5.76 23.30 -4.57
C MET A 99 -5.69 21.76 -4.44
N GLU A 100 -6.84 21.10 -4.33
CA GLU A 100 -6.88 19.64 -4.30
C GLU A 100 -6.48 19.02 -5.64
N ALA A 101 -7.08 19.44 -6.75
CA ALA A 101 -6.74 18.93 -8.08
C ALA A 101 -5.25 19.07 -8.41
N ALA A 102 -4.65 20.19 -8.04
CA ALA A 102 -3.23 20.42 -8.20
C ALA A 102 -2.39 19.54 -7.29
N ALA A 103 -2.80 19.35 -6.04
CA ALA A 103 -2.13 18.44 -5.11
C ALA A 103 -2.10 16.99 -5.61
N LEU A 104 -3.21 16.51 -6.19
CA LEU A 104 -3.28 15.22 -6.84
C LEU A 104 -2.27 15.09 -7.98
N SER A 105 -2.23 16.10 -8.83
CA SER A 105 -1.31 16.12 -9.98
C SER A 105 0.15 16.07 -9.54
N VAL A 106 0.53 16.88 -8.55
CA VAL A 106 1.89 16.88 -8.00
C VAL A 106 2.22 15.54 -7.34
N THR A 107 1.29 14.98 -6.56
CA THR A 107 1.48 13.67 -5.91
C THR A 107 1.70 12.57 -6.94
N MET A 108 0.91 12.53 -8.01
CA MET A 108 1.05 11.54 -9.08
C MET A 108 2.41 11.63 -9.76
N VAL A 109 2.86 12.84 -10.10
CA VAL A 109 4.18 13.06 -10.72
C VAL A 109 5.29 12.57 -9.81
N ILE A 110 5.27 12.94 -8.54
CA ILE A 110 6.30 12.52 -7.57
C ILE A 110 6.25 11.01 -7.35
N TRP A 111 5.05 10.42 -7.29
CA TRP A 111 4.89 8.97 -7.13
C TRP A 111 5.53 8.20 -8.26
N VAL A 112 5.33 8.64 -9.50
CA VAL A 112 5.95 8.03 -10.68
C VAL A 112 7.46 8.26 -10.73
N LEU A 113 7.93 9.44 -10.34
CA LEU A 113 9.37 9.76 -10.40
C LEU A 113 10.18 8.94 -9.39
N TRP A 114 9.84 9.02 -8.11
CA TRP A 114 10.60 8.37 -7.03
C TRP A 114 9.77 7.87 -5.85
N GLY A 115 8.53 8.33 -5.68
CA GLY A 115 7.70 7.96 -4.54
C GLY A 115 7.46 6.46 -4.44
N TRP A 116 7.15 5.81 -5.55
CA TRP A 116 7.02 4.35 -5.64
C TRP A 116 8.34 3.65 -5.26
N SER A 117 9.46 4.14 -5.76
CA SER A 117 10.78 3.57 -5.47
C SER A 117 11.10 3.62 -3.97
N ILE A 118 10.87 4.76 -3.34
CA ILE A 118 11.10 4.94 -1.90
C ILE A 118 10.18 4.05 -1.07
N ALA A 119 8.91 3.88 -1.50
CA ALA A 119 7.92 3.14 -0.73
C ALA A 119 8.02 1.62 -0.91
N TYR A 120 8.21 1.13 -2.12
CA TYR A 120 8.02 -0.30 -2.45
C TYR A 120 9.14 -0.93 -3.26
N ALA A 121 9.87 -0.18 -4.08
CA ALA A 121 10.88 -0.74 -4.94
C ALA A 121 12.27 -0.66 -4.30
N GLY A 122 13.04 -1.73 -4.45
CA GLY A 122 14.45 -1.72 -4.18
C GLY A 122 14.87 -2.11 -2.78
N THR A 123 16.18 -2.03 -2.59
CA THR A 123 16.82 -2.36 -1.32
C THR A 123 16.58 -1.27 -0.30
N SER A 124 16.21 -1.68 0.91
CA SER A 124 16.00 -0.75 2.02
C SER A 124 17.32 -0.09 2.44
N VAL A 125 17.33 1.23 2.48
CA VAL A 125 18.46 2.03 2.96
C VAL A 125 18.27 2.30 4.45
N GLY A 126 19.13 1.68 5.26
CA GLY A 126 19.08 1.83 6.73
C GLY A 126 17.81 1.28 7.39
N GLY A 127 16.99 0.49 6.69
CA GLY A 127 15.73 -0.04 7.21
C GLY A 127 14.60 1.00 7.33
N VAL A 128 14.75 2.19 6.75
CA VAL A 128 13.78 3.30 6.90
C VAL A 128 13.06 3.61 5.59
N PHE A 129 13.75 3.57 4.46
CA PHE A 129 13.18 3.88 3.14
C PHE A 129 13.87 3.10 2.03
N GLY A 130 13.19 2.90 0.90
CA GLY A 130 13.75 2.28 -0.29
C GLY A 130 14.66 3.24 -1.05
N ASP A 131 15.64 2.70 -1.79
CA ASP A 131 16.52 3.48 -2.63
C ASP A 131 15.72 4.16 -3.76
N PRO A 132 15.69 5.50 -3.85
CA PRO A 132 14.94 6.22 -4.88
C PRO A 132 15.44 5.96 -6.30
N ALA A 133 16.71 5.53 -6.47
CA ALA A 133 17.30 5.31 -7.78
C ALA A 133 16.89 3.96 -8.42
N THR A 134 16.57 2.95 -7.61
CA THR A 134 16.30 1.58 -8.08
C THR A 134 15.08 1.52 -8.98
N GLY A 135 13.96 2.12 -8.56
CA GLY A 135 12.70 2.12 -9.31
C GLY A 135 12.34 3.49 -9.91
N PHE A 136 13.33 4.35 -10.14
CA PHE A 136 13.11 5.68 -10.74
C PHE A 136 12.35 5.58 -12.06
N LEU A 137 11.30 6.40 -12.22
CA LEU A 137 10.39 6.37 -13.37
C LEU A 137 9.71 4.99 -13.56
N LEU A 138 9.45 4.26 -12.49
CA LEU A 138 8.84 2.92 -12.53
C LEU A 138 9.61 1.89 -13.37
N LYS A 139 10.92 2.03 -13.46
CA LYS A 139 11.79 1.27 -14.35
C LYS A 139 11.58 -0.24 -14.29
N ASP A 140 11.43 -0.80 -13.10
CA ASP A 140 11.29 -2.25 -12.92
C ASP A 140 9.82 -2.72 -12.75
N SER A 141 8.88 -1.76 -12.70
CA SER A 141 7.45 -2.04 -12.51
C SER A 141 6.68 -2.23 -13.80
N MET A 142 7.27 -1.83 -14.94
CA MET A 142 6.63 -1.82 -16.26
C MET A 142 7.33 -2.72 -17.28
N VAL A 143 8.12 -3.67 -16.85
CA VAL A 143 8.86 -4.55 -17.76
C VAL A 143 7.91 -5.56 -18.40
N SER A 144 7.75 -5.48 -19.73
CA SER A 144 7.19 -6.57 -20.53
C SER A 144 8.25 -7.04 -21.52
N ASP A 145 8.55 -8.30 -21.51
CA ASP A 145 9.43 -8.91 -22.52
C ASP A 145 8.58 -9.49 -23.66
N GLY A 146 8.68 -8.88 -24.85
CA GLY A 146 7.95 -9.30 -26.04
C GLY A 146 6.42 -9.26 -25.95
N GLY A 147 5.85 -8.41 -25.07
CA GLY A 147 4.40 -8.31 -24.84
C GLY A 147 3.83 -9.37 -23.89
N VAL A 148 4.68 -10.20 -23.32
CA VAL A 148 4.32 -11.16 -22.27
C VAL A 148 4.79 -10.63 -20.91
N PHE A 149 3.91 -10.65 -19.91
CA PHE A 149 4.30 -10.32 -18.55
C PHE A 149 5.24 -11.41 -18.01
N THR A 150 6.45 -11.01 -17.65
CA THR A 150 7.40 -11.91 -16.99
C THR A 150 7.11 -11.99 -15.50
N SER A 151 7.60 -13.02 -14.82
CA SER A 151 7.48 -13.15 -13.35
C SER A 151 8.05 -11.95 -12.58
N ALA A 152 8.99 -11.21 -13.17
CA ALA A 152 9.54 -9.99 -12.59
C ALA A 152 8.57 -8.79 -12.64
N SER A 153 7.56 -8.82 -13.51
CA SER A 153 6.54 -7.77 -13.63
C SER A 153 5.23 -8.08 -12.88
N LEU A 154 5.12 -9.27 -12.32
CA LEU A 154 4.00 -9.67 -11.46
C LEU A 154 4.41 -9.58 -9.99
N ASN A 155 3.47 -9.18 -9.14
CA ASN A 155 3.66 -9.23 -7.69
C ASN A 155 3.37 -10.65 -7.13
N SER A 156 3.55 -10.83 -5.83
CA SER A 156 3.31 -12.10 -5.13
C SER A 156 1.88 -12.65 -5.25
N ASN A 157 0.92 -11.83 -5.66
CA ASN A 157 -0.48 -12.20 -5.85
C ASN A 157 -0.85 -12.38 -7.34
N ASN A 158 0.14 -12.57 -8.21
CA ASN A 158 0.00 -12.85 -9.64
C ASN A 158 -0.80 -11.78 -10.43
N TYR A 159 -0.70 -10.51 -10.05
CA TYR A 159 -1.18 -9.39 -10.88
C TYR A 159 -0.04 -8.41 -11.19
N PRO A 160 -0.16 -7.61 -12.27
CA PRO A 160 0.92 -6.71 -12.69
C PRO A 160 1.29 -5.68 -11.62
N VAL A 161 2.57 -5.48 -11.39
CA VAL A 161 3.07 -4.45 -10.45
C VAL A 161 2.58 -3.05 -10.84
N SER A 162 2.37 -2.77 -12.12
CA SER A 162 1.80 -1.50 -12.58
C SER A 162 0.38 -1.22 -12.03
N VAL A 163 -0.40 -2.27 -11.81
CA VAL A 163 -1.73 -2.16 -11.17
C VAL A 163 -1.59 -1.80 -9.69
N ASP A 164 -0.60 -2.38 -9.03
CA ASP A 164 -0.28 -2.04 -7.64
C ASP A 164 0.24 -0.61 -7.51
N VAL A 165 1.11 -0.17 -8.40
CA VAL A 165 1.55 1.24 -8.50
C VAL A 165 0.36 2.19 -8.59
N ALA A 166 -0.63 1.89 -9.44
CA ALA A 166 -1.83 2.71 -9.61
C ALA A 166 -2.69 2.70 -8.33
N PHE A 167 -2.88 1.55 -7.71
CA PHE A 167 -3.63 1.40 -6.47
C PHE A 167 -2.99 2.19 -5.32
N GLN A 168 -1.71 2.03 -5.11
CA GLN A 168 -0.97 2.71 -4.05
C GLN A 168 -0.84 4.23 -4.30
N SER A 169 -0.77 4.66 -5.57
CA SER A 169 -0.79 6.09 -5.89
C SER A 169 -2.10 6.75 -5.48
N ALA A 170 -3.23 6.04 -5.61
CA ALA A 170 -4.53 6.57 -5.19
C ALA A 170 -4.58 6.81 -3.67
N PHE A 171 -3.93 5.96 -2.86
CA PHE A 171 -3.80 6.20 -1.42
C PHE A 171 -2.89 7.39 -1.10
N ALA A 172 -1.79 7.55 -1.80
CA ALA A 172 -0.95 8.74 -1.64
C ALA A 172 -1.72 10.03 -1.96
N MET A 173 -2.51 10.02 -3.03
CA MET A 173 -3.36 11.15 -3.44
C MET A 173 -4.43 11.49 -2.41
N ILE A 174 -5.20 10.51 -1.94
CA ILE A 174 -6.28 10.78 -0.96
C ILE A 174 -5.71 11.29 0.37
N THR A 175 -4.53 10.81 0.79
CA THR A 175 -3.91 11.25 2.03
C THR A 175 -3.55 12.74 1.98
N VAL A 176 -3.00 13.21 0.86
CA VAL A 176 -2.72 14.65 0.65
C VAL A 176 -4.02 15.46 0.56
N ALA A 177 -5.04 14.93 -0.11
CA ALA A 177 -6.35 15.59 -0.19
C ALA A 177 -6.94 15.84 1.20
N LEU A 178 -6.82 14.89 2.12
CA LEU A 178 -7.29 15.05 3.49
C LEU A 178 -6.56 16.17 4.25
N ILE A 179 -5.26 16.38 4.00
CA ILE A 179 -4.51 17.49 4.61
C ILE A 179 -5.00 18.85 4.08
N CYS A 180 -5.38 18.90 2.79
CA CYS A 180 -5.84 20.13 2.15
C CYS A 180 -6.98 20.81 2.91
N GLY A 181 -7.91 20.02 3.46
CA GLY A 181 -9.02 20.55 4.27
C GLY A 181 -8.59 21.32 5.52
N ALA A 182 -7.51 20.91 6.17
CA ALA A 182 -7.00 21.55 7.37
C ALA A 182 -6.36 22.92 7.12
N ILE A 183 -5.85 23.15 5.91
CA ILE A 183 -5.13 24.37 5.53
C ILE A 183 -5.94 25.29 4.62
N ALA A 184 -7.17 24.90 4.29
CA ALA A 184 -8.08 25.66 3.46
C ALA A 184 -8.15 27.13 3.91
N GLU A 185 -8.11 28.07 2.96
CA GLU A 185 -8.13 29.53 3.17
C GLU A 185 -6.96 30.12 4.00
N ARG A 186 -6.00 29.31 4.46
CA ARG A 186 -4.90 29.73 5.34
C ARG A 186 -3.55 29.79 4.66
N VAL A 187 -3.35 29.01 3.59
CA VAL A 187 -2.07 28.82 2.92
C VAL A 187 -2.17 29.27 1.46
N LYS A 188 -1.10 29.91 0.95
CA LYS A 188 -1.01 30.26 -0.46
C LYS A 188 -0.84 29.01 -1.32
N TYR A 189 -1.42 29.02 -2.53
CA TYR A 189 -1.37 27.93 -3.49
C TYR A 189 0.08 27.41 -3.75
N SER A 190 1.03 28.29 -4.02
CA SER A 190 2.42 27.89 -4.29
C SER A 190 3.09 27.23 -3.10
N THR A 191 2.85 27.72 -1.89
CA THR A 191 3.36 27.10 -0.65
C THR A 191 2.79 25.71 -0.45
N TRP A 192 1.50 25.54 -0.77
CA TRP A 192 0.84 24.23 -0.72
C TRP A 192 1.47 23.23 -1.69
N MET A 193 1.76 23.63 -2.93
CA MET A 193 2.41 22.74 -3.91
C MET A 193 3.79 22.27 -3.46
N ILE A 194 4.60 23.19 -2.91
CA ILE A 194 5.92 22.83 -2.37
C ILE A 194 5.78 21.90 -1.18
N PHE A 195 4.84 22.19 -0.27
CA PHE A 195 4.58 21.33 0.88
C PHE A 195 4.20 19.90 0.45
N VAL A 196 3.28 19.74 -0.51
CA VAL A 196 2.86 18.43 -1.04
C VAL A 196 4.05 17.65 -1.55
N ALA A 197 4.92 18.30 -2.35
CA ALA A 197 6.11 17.65 -2.90
C ALA A 197 7.06 17.14 -1.82
N LEU A 198 7.34 17.96 -0.83
CA LEU A 198 8.21 17.61 0.29
C LEU A 198 7.59 16.54 1.18
N TRP A 199 6.30 16.68 1.49
CA TRP A 199 5.59 15.77 2.37
C TRP A 199 5.49 14.36 1.80
N ILE A 200 5.14 14.21 0.51
CA ILE A 200 5.13 12.90 -0.16
C ILE A 200 6.51 12.26 -0.14
N THR A 201 7.56 13.05 -0.37
CA THR A 201 8.93 12.55 -0.49
C THR A 201 9.53 12.13 0.86
N PHE A 202 9.36 12.97 1.89
CA PHE A 202 10.09 12.79 3.16
C PHE A 202 9.25 12.18 4.28
N ASP A 203 7.93 12.24 4.19
CA ASP A 203 7.02 11.71 5.21
C ASP A 203 6.27 10.47 4.71
N TYR A 204 5.43 10.64 3.68
CA TYR A 204 4.54 9.58 3.24
C TYR A 204 5.28 8.36 2.66
N ALA A 205 6.20 8.54 1.72
CA ALA A 205 6.85 7.42 1.05
C ALA A 205 7.77 6.60 1.99
N PRO A 206 8.59 7.21 2.87
CA PRO A 206 9.32 6.48 3.90
C PRO A 206 8.40 5.78 4.90
N LEU A 207 7.31 6.43 5.36
CA LEU A 207 6.34 5.82 6.26
C LEU A 207 5.67 4.61 5.60
N ALA A 208 5.27 4.73 4.34
CA ALA A 208 4.71 3.63 3.55
C ALA A 208 5.69 2.45 3.46
N HIS A 209 6.98 2.72 3.26
CA HIS A 209 8.02 1.70 3.25
C HIS A 209 8.11 0.96 4.59
N MET A 210 8.16 1.70 5.69
CA MET A 210 8.26 1.10 7.02
C MET A 210 7.02 0.28 7.38
N VAL A 211 5.82 0.77 7.08
CA VAL A 211 4.56 0.13 7.51
C VAL A 211 4.22 -1.07 6.62
N TRP A 212 4.33 -0.93 5.32
CA TRP A 212 3.84 -1.93 4.37
C TRP A 212 4.92 -2.83 3.78
N ASN A 213 6.10 -2.29 3.48
CA ASN A 213 7.17 -3.09 2.88
C ASN A 213 8.01 -3.82 3.94
N LEU A 214 8.38 -3.16 5.02
CA LEU A 214 9.14 -3.78 6.12
C LEU A 214 8.23 -4.46 7.16
N SER A 215 6.92 -4.31 7.02
CA SER A 215 5.93 -4.96 7.91
C SER A 215 6.18 -4.72 9.41
N LEU A 216 6.48 -3.47 9.80
CA LEU A 216 6.70 -3.10 11.21
C LEU A 216 5.51 -3.44 12.12
N ILE A 217 4.34 -3.72 11.56
CA ILE A 217 3.14 -4.12 12.30
C ILE A 217 3.24 -5.60 12.76
N HIS A 218 4.19 -6.36 12.26
CA HIS A 218 4.38 -7.78 12.59
C HIS A 218 5.56 -8.08 13.50
N ILE A 219 6.11 -7.06 14.16
CA ILE A 219 7.09 -7.25 15.24
C ILE A 219 6.40 -7.71 16.52
#